data_2b1c29885eba0f5afe0cd68d124230d6
#
_entry.id   2b1c29885eba0f5afe0cd68d124230d6
#
_cell.length_a   1.000
_cell.length_b   1.000
_cell.length_c   1.000
_cell.angle_alpha   90.00
_cell.angle_beta   90.00
_cell.angle_gamma   90.00
#
_symmetry.space_group_name_H-M   'P 1'
#
loop_
_entity.id
_entity.type
_entity.pdbx_description
1 polymer ?
#
loop_
_entity_poly.entity_id
_entity_poly.type
_entity_poly.pdbx_seq_one_letter_code
_entity_poly.pdbx_strand_id
1 'polypeptide(L)'
;MDMKPKKVLNVGIDLGTSRSVIACDNGVRTFMSSYVGFPKDAVSQKMFGKRKAVYGDEALHNRLAVELHRPFDKGKLKYTGSYDANTKENERAKNVARMLLKHLIDLATEEEEELTENFIVRGVIGAPALASMKNKKTLLDIAGGVLDDAMIISEPFAVAYGLSLFSSALIIDIGAGTVDLCRMAGTVPTEKDQITTMKAGDHIDHVFLKLIQKKYEEANFTVAMIKRFKEENAFVSTHGERVSIELPVHGKPVSHDVTQELRQACRSIVPEIVTGIKALIAEFDPEFQRGLKRNVILAGGGSQIVGLRKEIESHMKETLGYGRVTAVEEPLYAGANGALRLAKDMPNEYWDEVTSKGK
;
A
#
# COMPACT_ATOMS: atom_id res chain seq x y z
N MET A 1 -15.85 -40.43 -14.25
CA MET A 1 -15.69 -39.79 -12.92
C MET A 1 -16.09 -38.34 -13.11
N ASP A 2 -17.28 -37.99 -12.65
CA ASP A 2 -17.71 -36.59 -12.67
C ASP A 2 -16.83 -35.81 -11.68
N MET A 3 -15.92 -34.99 -12.18
CA MET A 3 -15.19 -34.07 -11.34
C MET A 3 -16.19 -33.09 -10.74
N LYS A 4 -16.27 -33.04 -9.41
CA LYS A 4 -17.05 -32.02 -8.72
C LYS A 4 -16.58 -30.65 -9.21
N PRO A 5 -17.50 -29.70 -9.47
CA PRO A 5 -17.11 -28.35 -9.88
C PRO A 5 -16.19 -27.75 -8.81
N LYS A 6 -15.03 -27.24 -9.22
CA LYS A 6 -14.09 -26.55 -8.31
C LYS A 6 -14.80 -25.36 -7.69
N LYS A 7 -14.66 -25.17 -6.39
CA LYS A 7 -15.10 -23.95 -5.72
C LYS A 7 -14.23 -22.78 -6.15
N VAL A 8 -14.79 -21.58 -6.25
CA VAL A 8 -14.06 -20.37 -6.53
C VAL A 8 -13.82 -19.62 -5.22
N LEU A 9 -12.58 -19.22 -4.95
CA LEU A 9 -12.20 -18.30 -3.89
C LEU A 9 -11.82 -16.96 -4.52
N ASN A 10 -12.59 -15.92 -4.24
CA ASN A 10 -12.29 -14.58 -4.69
C ASN A 10 -11.44 -13.86 -3.66
N VAL A 11 -10.38 -13.19 -4.13
CA VAL A 11 -9.48 -12.43 -3.27
C VAL A 11 -9.24 -11.03 -3.82
N GLY A 12 -9.23 -10.05 -2.93
CA GLY A 12 -8.76 -8.69 -3.20
C GLY A 12 -7.41 -8.47 -2.52
N ILE A 13 -6.44 -7.98 -3.27
CA ILE A 13 -5.04 -7.89 -2.82
C ILE A 13 -4.50 -6.49 -3.06
N ASP A 14 -3.79 -5.98 -2.05
CA ASP A 14 -2.97 -4.78 -2.14
C ASP A 14 -1.51 -5.17 -1.84
N LEU A 15 -0.63 -5.13 -2.85
CA LEU A 15 0.79 -5.43 -2.71
C LEU A 15 1.59 -4.15 -2.48
N GLY A 16 1.40 -3.55 -1.32
CA GLY A 16 1.99 -2.26 -0.99
C GLY A 16 3.49 -2.30 -0.67
N THR A 17 4.12 -1.14 -0.73
CA THR A 17 5.55 -0.94 -0.45
C THR A 17 5.92 -1.32 0.99
N SER A 18 5.07 -1.02 1.97
CA SER A 18 5.31 -1.30 3.39
C SER A 18 4.53 -2.48 3.93
N ARG A 19 3.28 -2.63 3.51
CA ARG A 19 2.36 -3.68 3.93
C ARG A 19 1.69 -4.28 2.70
N SER A 20 1.47 -5.58 2.73
CA SER A 20 0.63 -6.29 1.77
C SER A 20 -0.63 -6.76 2.48
N VAL A 21 -1.77 -6.55 1.86
CA VAL A 21 -3.10 -6.76 2.45
C VAL A 21 -3.89 -7.71 1.57
N ILE A 22 -4.66 -8.61 2.17
CA ILE A 22 -5.61 -9.48 1.48
C ILE A 22 -6.97 -9.45 2.16
N ALA A 23 -8.02 -9.51 1.36
CA ALA A 23 -9.38 -9.77 1.78
C ALA A 23 -9.96 -10.91 0.91
N CYS A 24 -10.62 -11.88 1.53
CA CYS A 24 -11.15 -13.07 0.87
C CYS A 24 -12.66 -13.20 1.08
N ASP A 25 -13.35 -13.86 0.16
CA ASP A 25 -14.79 -14.08 0.26
C ASP A 25 -15.18 -15.20 1.26
N ASN A 26 -14.21 -15.93 1.81
CA ASN A 26 -14.39 -16.76 3.00
C ASN A 26 -14.51 -15.96 4.32
N GLY A 27 -14.40 -14.62 4.26
CA GLY A 27 -14.49 -13.71 5.40
C GLY A 27 -13.13 -13.37 6.04
N VAL A 28 -12.05 -14.02 5.66
CA VAL A 28 -10.71 -13.72 6.19
C VAL A 28 -10.17 -12.43 5.59
N ARG A 29 -9.67 -11.56 6.46
CA ARG A 29 -8.90 -10.36 6.09
C ARG A 29 -7.64 -10.31 6.94
N THR A 30 -6.50 -10.17 6.29
CA THR A 30 -5.23 -10.06 6.99
C THR A 30 -4.25 -9.16 6.24
N PHE A 31 -3.21 -8.73 6.91
CA PHE A 31 -2.09 -8.02 6.31
C PHE A 31 -0.78 -8.42 6.95
N MET A 32 0.31 -8.15 6.26
CA MET A 32 1.66 -8.34 6.77
C MET A 32 2.59 -7.26 6.26
N SER A 33 3.68 -7.02 6.96
CA SER A 33 4.76 -6.17 6.47
C SER A 33 5.38 -6.78 5.21
N SER A 34 5.61 -5.98 4.14
CA SER A 34 6.10 -6.44 2.83
C SER A 34 7.58 -6.82 2.85
N TYR A 35 7.96 -7.74 3.74
CA TYR A 35 9.34 -8.21 3.92
C TYR A 35 9.42 -9.73 3.88
N VAL A 36 10.51 -10.21 3.26
CA VAL A 36 10.91 -11.62 3.29
C VAL A 36 12.36 -11.70 3.77
N GLY A 37 12.62 -12.53 4.75
CA GLY A 37 13.95 -12.76 5.33
C GLY A 37 14.47 -14.15 5.01
N PHE A 38 15.69 -14.25 4.50
CA PHE A 38 16.36 -15.54 4.28
C PHE A 38 17.46 -15.74 5.35
N PRO A 39 17.49 -16.90 6.05
CA PRO A 39 18.55 -17.18 7.02
C PRO A 39 19.93 -17.01 6.40
N LYS A 40 20.83 -16.26 7.08
CA LYS A 40 22.17 -15.93 6.58
C LYS A 40 23.16 -17.09 6.62
N ASP A 41 23.02 -17.96 7.61
CA ASP A 41 23.97 -19.02 7.92
C ASP A 41 23.32 -20.22 8.61
N ALA A 42 24.12 -21.22 8.98
CA ALA A 42 23.65 -22.44 9.63
C ALA A 42 23.06 -22.16 11.03
N VAL A 43 23.50 -21.10 11.73
CA VAL A 43 22.96 -20.74 13.05
C VAL A 43 21.54 -20.20 12.92
N SER A 44 21.36 -19.24 12.01
CA SER A 44 20.04 -18.69 11.72
C SER A 44 19.08 -19.73 11.11
N GLN A 45 19.56 -20.64 10.25
CA GLN A 45 18.77 -21.76 9.76
C GLN A 45 18.26 -22.67 10.90
N LYS A 46 19.13 -22.94 11.88
CA LYS A 46 18.75 -23.72 13.07
C LYS A 46 17.71 -22.96 13.92
N MET A 47 17.89 -21.65 14.08
CA MET A 47 16.99 -20.77 14.81
C MET A 47 15.56 -20.80 14.24
N PHE A 48 15.41 -20.84 12.90
CA PHE A 48 14.12 -20.86 12.24
C PHE A 48 13.59 -22.27 11.92
N GLY A 49 14.12 -23.33 12.54
CA GLY A 49 13.59 -24.68 12.43
C GLY A 49 13.59 -25.24 11.01
N LYS A 50 14.64 -24.97 10.22
CA LYS A 50 14.80 -25.36 8.80
C LYS A 50 13.89 -24.62 7.81
N ARG A 51 13.11 -23.62 8.24
CA ARG A 51 12.36 -22.77 7.30
C ARG A 51 13.34 -22.04 6.37
N LYS A 52 13.03 -22.05 5.07
CA LYS A 52 13.88 -21.41 4.06
C LYS A 52 13.71 -19.88 4.04
N ALA A 53 12.59 -19.39 4.53
CA ALA A 53 12.28 -17.98 4.62
C ALA A 53 11.37 -17.70 5.83
N VAL A 54 11.41 -16.46 6.31
CA VAL A 54 10.49 -15.87 7.30
C VAL A 54 9.89 -14.61 6.70
N TYR A 55 8.69 -14.22 7.15
CA TYR A 55 7.89 -13.20 6.49
C TYR A 55 7.46 -12.10 7.44
N GLY A 56 7.11 -10.95 6.88
CA GLY A 56 6.46 -9.86 7.60
C GLY A 56 7.25 -9.35 8.79
N ASP A 57 6.56 -9.21 9.91
CA ASP A 57 7.14 -8.69 11.15
C ASP A 57 8.15 -9.65 11.78
N GLU A 58 7.99 -10.97 11.59
CA GLU A 58 8.99 -11.95 12.03
C GLU A 58 10.34 -11.69 11.34
N ALA A 59 10.34 -11.42 10.02
CA ALA A 59 11.54 -11.09 9.28
C ALA A 59 12.18 -9.78 9.78
N LEU A 60 11.36 -8.77 10.07
CA LEU A 60 11.82 -7.47 10.60
C LEU A 60 12.41 -7.59 11.99
N HIS A 61 11.80 -8.32 12.90
CA HIS A 61 12.30 -8.54 14.24
C HIS A 61 13.64 -9.28 14.24
N ASN A 62 13.80 -10.21 13.31
CA ASN A 62 15.01 -11.02 13.17
C ASN A 62 16.00 -10.51 12.11
N ARG A 63 15.94 -9.22 11.74
CA ARG A 63 16.75 -8.63 10.65
C ARG A 63 18.27 -8.82 10.77
N LEU A 64 18.78 -9.08 11.96
CA LEU A 64 20.20 -9.37 12.17
C LEU A 64 20.56 -10.79 11.74
N ALA A 65 19.64 -11.75 11.88
CA ALA A 65 19.82 -13.15 11.54
C ALA A 65 19.45 -13.50 10.09
N VAL A 66 18.76 -12.60 9.39
CA VAL A 66 18.28 -12.83 8.01
C VAL A 66 18.82 -11.81 7.02
N GLU A 67 18.96 -12.23 5.76
CA GLU A 67 19.08 -11.32 4.64
C GLU A 67 17.65 -10.82 4.32
N LEU A 68 17.39 -9.53 4.65
CA LEU A 68 16.06 -8.95 4.58
C LEU A 68 15.80 -8.34 3.20
N HIS A 69 14.72 -8.74 2.57
CA HIS A 69 14.27 -8.23 1.28
C HIS A 69 12.90 -7.56 1.39
N ARG A 70 12.82 -6.35 0.81
CA ARG A 70 11.56 -5.63 0.55
C ARG A 70 11.41 -5.58 -0.98
N PRO A 71 10.48 -6.35 -1.57
CA PRO A 71 10.41 -6.46 -3.04
C PRO A 71 9.87 -5.19 -3.70
N PHE A 72 9.01 -4.44 -3.03
CA PHE A 72 8.40 -3.24 -3.58
C PHE A 72 9.05 -1.96 -3.06
N ASP A 73 9.18 -0.96 -3.94
CA ASP A 73 9.65 0.39 -3.63
C ASP A 73 8.91 1.41 -4.50
N LYS A 74 8.37 2.46 -3.85
CA LYS A 74 7.59 3.51 -4.53
C LYS A 74 6.49 2.94 -5.45
N GLY A 75 5.74 1.97 -4.95
CA GLY A 75 4.65 1.32 -5.68
C GLY A 75 5.07 0.45 -6.87
N LYS A 76 6.34 0.09 -6.98
CA LYS A 76 6.89 -0.73 -8.08
C LYS A 76 7.73 -1.86 -7.53
N LEU A 77 7.80 -2.96 -8.28
CA LEU A 77 8.80 -3.97 -8.01
C LEU A 77 10.19 -3.37 -8.21
N LYS A 78 11.11 -3.61 -7.27
CA LYS A 78 12.49 -3.16 -7.37
C LYS A 78 13.16 -3.68 -8.65
N TYR A 79 14.09 -2.88 -9.19
CA TYR A 79 14.86 -3.19 -10.41
C TYR A 79 14.07 -3.28 -11.72
N THR A 80 12.78 -2.96 -11.76
CA THR A 80 12.00 -2.95 -13.02
C THR A 80 12.32 -1.77 -13.94
N GLY A 81 12.98 -0.73 -13.42
CA GLY A 81 13.33 0.49 -14.17
C GLY A 81 14.71 0.49 -14.83
N SER A 82 15.56 -0.52 -14.57
CA SER A 82 16.88 -0.63 -15.21
C SER A 82 16.77 -1.07 -16.67
N TYR A 83 17.70 -0.60 -17.52
CA TYR A 83 17.77 -0.95 -18.96
C TYR A 83 17.87 -2.47 -19.19
N ASP A 84 18.38 -3.23 -18.22
CA ASP A 84 18.44 -4.69 -18.21
C ASP A 84 17.28 -5.29 -17.39
N ALA A 85 16.11 -5.42 -18.03
CA ALA A 85 14.92 -6.02 -17.40
C ALA A 85 15.09 -7.51 -17.01
N ASN A 86 16.19 -8.16 -17.42
CA ASN A 86 16.54 -9.56 -17.16
C ASN A 86 17.75 -9.71 -16.22
N THR A 87 17.99 -8.75 -15.32
CA THR A 87 19.05 -8.90 -14.32
C THR A 87 18.67 -9.96 -13.29
N LYS A 88 19.68 -10.62 -12.71
CA LYS A 88 19.47 -11.59 -11.60
C LYS A 88 18.71 -10.97 -10.43
N GLU A 89 18.94 -9.67 -10.17
CA GLU A 89 18.24 -8.92 -9.13
C GLU A 89 16.75 -8.76 -9.41
N ASN A 90 16.37 -8.52 -10.68
CA ASN A 90 14.96 -8.40 -11.06
C ASN A 90 14.24 -9.74 -10.88
N GLU A 91 14.80 -10.84 -11.37
CA GLU A 91 14.23 -12.18 -11.17
C GLU A 91 14.16 -12.55 -9.67
N ARG A 92 15.18 -12.19 -8.90
CA ARG A 92 15.16 -12.37 -7.43
C ARG A 92 14.02 -11.57 -6.80
N ALA A 93 13.85 -10.31 -7.18
CA ALA A 93 12.77 -9.45 -6.66
C ALA A 93 11.38 -10.01 -7.02
N LYS A 94 11.17 -10.52 -8.24
CA LYS A 94 9.94 -11.21 -8.65
C LYS A 94 9.67 -12.45 -7.80
N ASN A 95 10.69 -13.28 -7.60
CA ASN A 95 10.56 -14.48 -6.79
C ASN A 95 10.22 -14.15 -5.33
N VAL A 96 10.86 -13.13 -4.75
CA VAL A 96 10.55 -12.65 -3.39
C VAL A 96 9.12 -12.14 -3.31
N ALA A 97 8.67 -11.37 -4.31
CA ALA A 97 7.29 -10.88 -4.37
C ALA A 97 6.27 -12.01 -4.52
N ARG A 98 6.59 -13.04 -5.33
CA ARG A 98 5.75 -14.24 -5.46
C ARG A 98 5.65 -15.04 -4.17
N MET A 99 6.78 -15.19 -3.45
CA MET A 99 6.78 -15.83 -2.12
C MET A 99 5.94 -15.05 -1.11
N LEU A 100 6.02 -13.72 -1.13
CA LEU A 100 5.21 -12.85 -0.29
C LEU A 100 3.72 -13.02 -0.59
N LEU A 101 3.34 -12.98 -1.87
CA LEU A 101 1.95 -13.17 -2.30
C LEU A 101 1.42 -14.56 -1.91
N LYS A 102 2.23 -15.60 -2.17
CA LYS A 102 1.85 -16.97 -1.77
C LYS A 102 1.61 -17.08 -0.28
N HIS A 103 2.52 -16.56 0.54
CA HIS A 103 2.38 -16.60 2.00
C HIS A 103 1.16 -15.81 2.47
N LEU A 104 0.83 -14.69 1.84
CA LEU A 104 -0.36 -13.91 2.15
C LEU A 104 -1.66 -14.69 1.86
N ILE A 105 -1.69 -15.47 0.78
CA ILE A 105 -2.80 -16.37 0.46
C ILE A 105 -2.86 -17.54 1.45
N ASP A 106 -1.71 -18.15 1.75
CA ASP A 106 -1.63 -19.24 2.72
C ASP A 106 -2.24 -18.79 4.09
N LEU A 107 -1.88 -17.58 4.57
CA LEU A 107 -2.47 -16.99 5.79
C LEU A 107 -4.00 -16.79 5.72
N ALA A 108 -4.52 -16.48 4.54
CA ALA A 108 -5.95 -16.28 4.35
C ALA A 108 -6.74 -17.59 4.20
N THR A 109 -6.04 -18.71 4.07
CA THR A 109 -6.61 -20.03 3.79
C THR A 109 -6.24 -21.10 4.83
N GLU A 110 -5.44 -20.74 5.86
CA GLU A 110 -4.94 -21.68 6.88
C GLU A 110 -6.04 -22.45 7.63
N GLU A 111 -7.24 -21.89 7.77
CA GLU A 111 -8.36 -22.54 8.48
C GLU A 111 -9.16 -23.53 7.60
N GLU A 112 -8.86 -23.61 6.31
CA GLU A 112 -9.58 -24.48 5.37
C GLU A 112 -8.70 -25.68 4.98
N GLU A 113 -8.74 -26.76 5.74
CA GLU A 113 -7.96 -28.00 5.52
C GLU A 113 -8.16 -28.64 4.12
N GLU A 114 -9.21 -28.28 3.37
CA GLU A 114 -9.56 -28.83 2.05
C GLU A 114 -9.07 -27.99 0.86
N LEU A 115 -8.35 -26.87 1.07
CA LEU A 115 -8.12 -25.85 0.03
C LEU A 115 -7.05 -26.18 -1.04
N THR A 116 -6.25 -27.23 -0.87
CA THR A 116 -5.03 -27.37 -1.71
C THR A 116 -5.26 -27.95 -3.11
N GLU A 117 -6.39 -28.59 -3.41
CA GLU A 117 -6.60 -29.23 -4.73
C GLU A 117 -7.92 -28.90 -5.44
N ASN A 118 -8.91 -28.30 -4.77
CA ASN A 118 -10.28 -28.16 -5.29
C ASN A 118 -10.78 -26.73 -5.52
N PHE A 119 -9.91 -25.71 -5.39
CA PHE A 119 -10.32 -24.31 -5.58
C PHE A 119 -9.69 -23.70 -6.82
N ILE A 120 -10.42 -22.75 -7.43
CA ILE A 120 -9.91 -21.77 -8.37
C ILE A 120 -9.76 -20.46 -7.59
N VAL A 121 -8.55 -19.94 -7.44
CA VAL A 121 -8.30 -18.67 -6.76
C VAL A 121 -8.27 -17.54 -7.77
N ARG A 122 -9.27 -16.65 -7.70
CA ARG A 122 -9.40 -15.46 -8.57
C ARG A 122 -9.04 -14.20 -7.80
N GLY A 123 -8.06 -13.45 -8.27
CA GLY A 123 -7.53 -12.30 -7.58
C GLY A 123 -7.64 -10.99 -8.36
N VAL A 124 -8.14 -9.93 -7.70
CA VAL A 124 -7.99 -8.56 -8.17
C VAL A 124 -6.90 -7.89 -7.33
N ILE A 125 -5.85 -7.38 -7.99
CA ILE A 125 -4.68 -6.79 -7.34
C ILE A 125 -4.67 -5.29 -7.59
N GLY A 126 -4.56 -4.52 -6.52
CA GLY A 126 -4.33 -3.08 -6.56
C GLY A 126 -2.92 -2.75 -7.04
N ALA A 127 -2.81 -1.70 -7.85
CA ALA A 127 -1.56 -1.09 -8.28
C ALA A 127 -1.69 0.43 -8.20
N PRO A 128 -0.57 1.19 -8.07
CA PRO A 128 -0.62 2.64 -8.11
C PRO A 128 -1.37 3.18 -9.34
N ALA A 129 -2.04 4.32 -9.18
CA ALA A 129 -2.96 4.88 -10.18
C ALA A 129 -2.35 4.99 -11.58
N LEU A 130 -1.10 5.46 -11.68
CA LEU A 130 -0.37 5.58 -12.94
C LEU A 130 0.70 4.49 -13.10
N ALA A 131 0.43 3.26 -12.65
CA ALA A 131 1.32 2.14 -12.90
C ALA A 131 1.47 1.88 -14.39
N SER A 132 2.72 1.83 -14.88
CA SER A 132 3.01 1.57 -16.29
C SER A 132 2.55 0.16 -16.71
N MET A 133 2.31 -0.04 -18.01
CA MET A 133 1.97 -1.36 -18.57
C MET A 133 3.02 -2.42 -18.21
N LYS A 134 4.30 -2.05 -18.16
CA LYS A 134 5.40 -2.93 -17.72
C LYS A 134 5.21 -3.37 -16.26
N ASN A 135 4.84 -2.45 -15.37
CA ASN A 135 4.58 -2.78 -13.95
C ASN A 135 3.35 -3.67 -13.80
N LYS A 136 2.26 -3.36 -14.49
CA LYS A 136 1.03 -4.19 -14.48
C LYS A 136 1.34 -5.62 -14.97
N LYS A 137 2.08 -5.75 -16.08
CA LYS A 137 2.52 -7.05 -16.58
C LYS A 137 3.40 -7.79 -15.57
N THR A 138 4.32 -7.09 -14.91
CA THR A 138 5.17 -7.69 -13.88
C THR A 138 4.34 -8.20 -12.68
N LEU A 139 3.30 -7.47 -12.26
CA LEU A 139 2.40 -7.93 -11.21
C LEU A 139 1.59 -9.17 -11.64
N LEU A 140 1.14 -9.22 -12.89
CA LEU A 140 0.50 -10.43 -13.46
C LEU A 140 1.47 -11.61 -13.52
N ASP A 141 2.73 -11.39 -13.89
CA ASP A 141 3.78 -12.43 -13.87
C ASP A 141 4.05 -12.95 -12.45
N ILE A 142 3.99 -12.07 -11.43
CA ILE A 142 4.12 -12.45 -10.02
C ILE A 142 2.91 -13.27 -9.57
N ALA A 143 1.71 -12.85 -9.96
CA ALA A 143 0.46 -13.53 -9.63
C ALA A 143 0.36 -14.90 -10.30
N GLY A 144 0.90 -15.04 -11.51
CA GLY A 144 0.94 -16.31 -12.24
C GLY A 144 1.66 -17.40 -11.46
N GLY A 145 1.03 -18.55 -11.28
CA GLY A 145 1.51 -19.66 -10.46
C GLY A 145 1.19 -19.57 -8.97
N VAL A 146 0.45 -18.49 -8.56
CA VAL A 146 -0.11 -18.35 -7.21
C VAL A 146 -1.63 -18.20 -7.27
N LEU A 147 -2.12 -17.42 -8.22
CA LEU A 147 -3.54 -17.25 -8.56
C LEU A 147 -3.83 -18.00 -9.87
N ASP A 148 -5.01 -18.59 -9.99
CA ASP A 148 -5.48 -19.18 -11.24
C ASP A 148 -5.84 -18.09 -12.25
N ASP A 149 -6.56 -17.04 -11.79
CA ASP A 149 -6.93 -15.88 -12.58
C ASP A 149 -6.55 -14.61 -11.83
N ALA A 150 -5.99 -13.62 -12.53
CA ALA A 150 -5.58 -12.35 -11.92
C ALA A 150 -5.95 -11.15 -12.79
N MET A 151 -6.39 -10.07 -12.14
CA MET A 151 -6.67 -8.78 -12.76
C MET A 151 -5.98 -7.66 -11.98
N ILE A 152 -5.52 -6.61 -12.68
CA ILE A 152 -4.90 -5.44 -12.07
C ILE A 152 -5.83 -4.23 -12.23
N ILE A 153 -6.06 -3.52 -11.11
CA ILE A 153 -6.79 -2.25 -11.08
C ILE A 153 -5.96 -1.18 -10.36
N SER A 154 -6.36 0.09 -10.45
CA SER A 154 -5.71 1.11 -9.62
C SER A 154 -6.22 1.09 -8.18
N GLU A 155 -5.33 1.29 -7.21
CA GLU A 155 -5.64 1.29 -5.77
C GLU A 155 -6.78 2.26 -5.42
N PRO A 156 -6.76 3.55 -5.84
CA PRO A 156 -7.85 4.45 -5.52
C PRO A 156 -9.17 4.08 -6.22
N PHE A 157 -9.15 3.44 -7.40
CA PHE A 157 -10.36 2.90 -8.02
C PHE A 157 -10.93 1.73 -7.22
N ALA A 158 -10.07 0.84 -6.70
CA ALA A 158 -10.50 -0.22 -5.80
C ALA A 158 -11.23 0.34 -4.58
N VAL A 159 -10.67 1.37 -3.93
CA VAL A 159 -11.31 2.05 -2.80
C VAL A 159 -12.68 2.62 -3.20
N ALA A 160 -12.75 3.35 -4.33
CA ALA A 160 -14.01 3.91 -4.84
C ALA A 160 -15.06 2.83 -5.07
N TYR A 161 -14.64 1.72 -5.69
CA TYR A 161 -15.52 0.59 -5.98
C TYR A 161 -16.10 -0.03 -4.71
N GLY A 162 -15.22 -0.27 -3.71
CA GLY A 162 -15.62 -0.80 -2.40
C GLY A 162 -16.65 0.07 -1.68
N LEU A 163 -16.55 1.39 -1.83
CA LEU A 163 -17.44 2.38 -1.23
C LEU A 163 -18.69 2.71 -2.09
N SER A 164 -18.82 2.11 -3.28
CA SER A 164 -19.88 2.48 -4.27
C SER A 164 -19.83 3.95 -4.70
N LEU A 165 -18.67 4.56 -4.72
CA LEU A 165 -18.44 5.95 -5.11
C LEU A 165 -18.04 6.03 -6.59
N PHE A 166 -18.97 5.77 -7.50
CA PHE A 166 -18.68 5.69 -8.93
C PHE A 166 -18.64 7.04 -9.64
N SER A 167 -19.18 8.10 -9.03
CA SER A 167 -19.22 9.44 -9.63
C SER A 167 -19.08 10.53 -8.57
N SER A 168 -18.64 11.73 -9.00
CA SER A 168 -18.55 12.93 -8.15
C SER A 168 -17.77 12.70 -6.84
N ALA A 169 -16.73 11.88 -6.88
CA ALA A 169 -15.83 11.62 -5.75
C ALA A 169 -14.37 11.74 -6.21
N LEU A 170 -13.50 12.15 -5.29
CA LEU A 170 -12.06 12.20 -5.46
C LEU A 170 -11.42 11.36 -4.35
N ILE A 171 -10.83 10.26 -4.72
CA ILE A 171 -10.18 9.32 -3.81
C ILE A 171 -8.70 9.69 -3.71
N ILE A 172 -8.16 9.67 -2.51
CA ILE A 172 -6.74 9.89 -2.21
C ILE A 172 -6.27 8.73 -1.37
N ASP A 173 -5.50 7.86 -1.97
CA ASP A 173 -4.87 6.74 -1.26
C ASP A 173 -3.44 7.13 -0.87
N ILE A 174 -3.17 7.15 0.43
CA ILE A 174 -1.88 7.57 0.98
C ILE A 174 -1.14 6.34 1.50
N GLY A 175 -0.33 5.75 0.64
CA GLY A 175 0.50 4.59 0.94
C GLY A 175 1.86 4.97 1.57
N ALA A 176 2.74 3.97 1.66
CA ALA A 176 4.12 4.19 2.08
C ALA A 176 4.98 4.72 0.91
N GLY A 177 4.82 4.17 -0.29
CA GLY A 177 5.63 4.47 -1.45
C GLY A 177 5.05 5.54 -2.38
N THR A 178 3.73 5.64 -2.44
CA THR A 178 2.98 6.55 -3.31
C THR A 178 1.81 7.19 -2.59
N VAL A 179 1.39 8.35 -3.07
CA VAL A 179 0.07 8.91 -2.88
C VAL A 179 -0.62 8.93 -4.22
N ASP A 180 -1.74 8.27 -4.32
CA ASP A 180 -2.50 8.08 -5.55
C ASP A 180 -3.84 8.80 -5.44
N LEU A 181 -4.13 9.70 -6.40
CA LEU A 181 -5.37 10.44 -6.48
C LEU A 181 -6.15 9.96 -7.70
N CYS A 182 -7.47 9.79 -7.54
CA CYS A 182 -8.36 9.41 -8.63
C CYS A 182 -9.70 10.13 -8.52
N ARG A 183 -10.13 10.82 -9.59
CA ARG A 183 -11.49 11.35 -9.67
C ARG A 183 -12.41 10.34 -10.34
N MET A 184 -13.60 10.19 -9.79
CA MET A 184 -14.63 9.29 -10.27
C MET A 184 -15.66 10.07 -11.07
N ALA A 185 -15.86 9.68 -12.34
CA ALA A 185 -16.70 10.37 -13.32
C ALA A 185 -17.83 9.50 -13.92
N GLY A 186 -18.17 8.38 -13.26
CA GLY A 186 -19.22 7.46 -13.73
C GLY A 186 -18.73 6.35 -14.67
N THR A 187 -17.43 6.33 -14.96
CA THR A 187 -16.76 5.32 -15.80
C THR A 187 -15.51 4.80 -15.12
N VAL A 188 -14.89 3.74 -15.67
CA VAL A 188 -13.57 3.31 -15.24
C VAL A 188 -12.58 4.46 -15.48
N PRO A 189 -11.80 4.87 -14.45
CA PRO A 189 -10.87 5.99 -14.57
C PRO A 189 -9.80 5.75 -15.63
N THR A 190 -9.50 6.78 -16.39
CA THR A 190 -8.40 6.82 -17.34
C THR A 190 -7.16 7.50 -16.73
N GLU A 191 -6.04 7.57 -17.46
CA GLU A 191 -4.84 8.28 -16.98
C GLU A 191 -5.10 9.77 -16.67
N LYS A 192 -6.05 10.41 -17.37
CA LYS A 192 -6.46 11.81 -17.14
C LYS A 192 -7.20 12.02 -15.82
N ASP A 193 -7.76 10.95 -15.27
CA ASP A 193 -8.52 10.98 -14.03
C ASP A 193 -7.65 10.68 -12.80
N GLN A 194 -6.36 10.48 -12.99
CA GLN A 194 -5.47 9.96 -11.96
C GLN A 194 -4.16 10.74 -11.87
N ILE A 195 -3.62 10.82 -10.65
CA ILE A 195 -2.29 11.39 -10.36
C ILE A 195 -1.61 10.48 -9.36
N THR A 196 -0.31 10.22 -9.55
CA THR A 196 0.56 9.52 -8.59
C THR A 196 1.71 10.45 -8.18
N THR A 197 1.95 10.61 -6.88
CA THR A 197 3.14 11.28 -6.35
C THR A 197 3.95 10.32 -5.45
N MET A 198 5.27 10.51 -5.46
CA MET A 198 6.21 9.73 -4.65
C MET A 198 6.46 10.31 -3.26
N LYS A 199 5.87 11.48 -2.93
CA LYS A 199 5.92 12.03 -1.57
C LYS A 199 4.82 11.41 -0.73
N ALA A 200 5.14 10.29 -0.10
CA ALA A 200 4.26 9.44 0.66
C ALA A 200 4.85 9.08 2.03
N GLY A 201 4.47 7.98 2.65
CA GLY A 201 4.93 7.59 3.98
C GLY A 201 6.44 7.47 4.13
N ASP A 202 7.13 6.86 3.15
CA ASP A 202 8.60 6.73 3.16
C ASP A 202 9.29 8.10 2.99
N HIS A 203 8.67 9.06 2.30
CA HIS A 203 9.17 10.44 2.25
C HIS A 203 9.10 11.10 3.62
N ILE A 204 7.99 10.93 4.35
CA ILE A 204 7.86 11.44 5.73
C ILE A 204 8.96 10.85 6.61
N ASP A 205 9.20 9.54 6.54
CA ASP A 205 10.26 8.87 7.29
C ASP A 205 11.63 9.48 7.03
N HIS A 206 11.93 9.76 5.76
CA HIS A 206 13.20 10.36 5.35
C HIS A 206 13.37 11.81 5.82
N VAL A 207 12.30 12.62 5.73
CA VAL A 207 12.32 13.99 6.25
C VAL A 207 12.50 13.99 7.76
N PHE A 208 11.74 13.15 8.46
CA PHE A 208 11.80 13.05 9.92
C PHE A 208 13.19 12.58 10.40
N LEU A 209 13.74 11.55 9.75
CA LEU A 209 15.10 11.08 10.01
C LEU A 209 16.13 12.21 9.92
N LYS A 210 16.10 12.99 8.83
CA LYS A 210 17.03 14.11 8.62
C LYS A 210 16.88 15.20 9.68
N LEU A 211 15.67 15.51 10.08
CA LEU A 211 15.40 16.52 11.10
C LEU A 211 15.94 16.08 12.47
N ILE A 212 15.75 14.81 12.83
CA ILE A 212 16.29 14.25 14.07
C ILE A 212 17.84 14.21 14.04
N GLN A 213 18.43 13.73 12.94
CA GLN A 213 19.89 13.71 12.78
C GLN A 213 20.51 15.08 12.96
N LYS A 214 19.88 16.12 12.40
CA LYS A 214 20.36 17.49 12.52
C LYS A 214 20.24 18.05 13.94
N LYS A 215 19.21 17.65 14.68
CA LYS A 215 18.93 18.20 16.03
C LYS A 215 19.64 17.44 17.15
N TYR A 216 19.82 16.14 16.98
CA TYR A 216 20.35 15.23 18.00
C TYR A 216 21.53 14.41 17.44
N GLU A 217 22.66 15.09 17.17
CA GLU A 217 23.82 14.53 16.48
C GLU A 217 24.44 13.32 17.19
N GLU A 218 24.35 13.26 18.53
CA GLU A 218 24.89 12.18 19.35
C GLU A 218 23.94 10.97 19.49
N ALA A 219 22.70 11.09 19.05
CA ALA A 219 21.71 10.02 19.17
C ALA A 219 21.92 8.94 18.09
N ASN A 220 21.84 7.68 18.49
CA ASN A 220 21.92 6.53 17.61
C ASN A 220 20.51 5.99 17.32
N PHE A 221 20.15 5.86 16.05
CA PHE A 221 18.86 5.32 15.65
C PHE A 221 18.88 4.74 14.24
N THR A 222 17.90 3.91 13.95
CA THR A 222 17.72 3.28 12.64
C THR A 222 16.47 3.85 11.93
N VAL A 223 16.43 3.72 10.61
CA VAL A 223 15.23 4.07 9.82
C VAL A 223 14.00 3.32 10.33
N ALA A 224 14.16 2.05 10.72
CA ALA A 224 13.07 1.25 11.26
C ALA A 224 12.50 1.79 12.58
N MET A 225 13.36 2.31 13.47
CA MET A 225 12.91 2.97 14.72
C MET A 225 12.10 4.24 14.41
N ILE A 226 12.63 5.07 13.52
CA ILE A 226 11.97 6.32 13.10
C ILE A 226 10.62 6.06 12.44
N LYS A 227 10.56 5.08 11.54
CA LYS A 227 9.32 4.67 10.88
C LYS A 227 8.27 4.20 11.87
N ARG A 228 8.61 3.27 12.77
CA ARG A 228 7.68 2.77 13.80
C ARG A 228 7.16 3.90 14.67
N PHE A 229 8.06 4.76 15.16
CA PHE A 229 7.68 5.90 15.98
C PHE A 229 6.73 6.86 15.25
N LYS A 230 7.00 7.17 13.96
CA LYS A 230 6.08 7.95 13.13
C LYS A 230 4.72 7.27 12.99
N GLU A 231 4.67 5.97 12.71
CA GLU A 231 3.42 5.23 12.53
C GLU A 231 2.53 5.28 13.79
N GLU A 232 3.15 5.30 14.99
CA GLU A 232 2.45 5.38 16.28
C GLU A 232 2.01 6.80 16.65
N ASN A 233 2.73 7.84 16.18
CA ASN A 233 2.61 9.20 16.71
C ASN A 233 2.36 10.28 15.65
N ALA A 234 2.12 9.94 14.37
CA ALA A 234 2.03 10.90 13.28
C ALA A 234 0.89 11.91 13.44
N PHE A 235 1.20 13.20 13.29
CA PHE A 235 0.22 14.30 13.35
C PHE A 235 0.68 15.52 12.54
N VAL A 236 -0.29 16.39 12.17
CA VAL A 236 -0.04 17.67 11.49
C VAL A 236 -0.62 18.88 12.26
N SER A 237 -1.49 18.66 13.24
CA SER A 237 -2.15 19.73 13.98
C SER A 237 -1.17 20.61 14.75
N THR A 238 -1.49 21.91 14.89
CA THR A 238 -0.70 22.87 15.67
C THR A 238 -0.95 22.76 17.17
N HIS A 239 -2.07 22.17 17.57
CA HIS A 239 -2.46 21.93 18.95
C HIS A 239 -2.34 20.45 19.23
N GLY A 240 -1.45 20.05 20.11
CA GLY A 240 -1.23 18.66 20.49
C GLY A 240 -0.28 18.54 21.69
N GLU A 241 -0.26 17.35 22.25
CA GLU A 241 0.67 17.00 23.32
C GLU A 241 2.12 16.98 22.78
N ARG A 242 3.08 17.12 23.70
CA ARG A 242 4.49 16.91 23.38
C ARG A 242 4.72 15.45 23.02
N VAL A 243 5.45 15.23 21.95
CA VAL A 243 5.82 13.89 21.48
C VAL A 243 7.33 13.72 21.67
N SER A 244 7.69 12.73 22.47
CA SER A 244 9.09 12.44 22.78
C SER A 244 9.45 11.02 22.38
N ILE A 245 10.66 10.83 21.84
CA ILE A 245 11.23 9.53 21.47
C ILE A 245 12.45 9.22 22.37
N GLU A 246 12.55 7.97 22.81
CA GLU A 246 13.77 7.50 23.47
C GLU A 246 14.77 7.01 22.43
N LEU A 247 15.93 7.65 22.37
CA LEU A 247 17.04 7.28 21.50
C LEU A 247 18.31 7.04 22.32
N PRO A 248 19.12 6.02 21.98
CA PRO A 248 20.38 5.76 22.67
C PRO A 248 21.41 6.87 22.40
N VAL A 249 21.97 7.45 23.46
CA VAL A 249 23.14 8.33 23.43
C VAL A 249 24.22 7.65 24.24
N HIS A 250 25.36 7.32 23.65
CA HIS A 250 26.42 6.54 24.26
C HIS A 250 25.95 5.25 24.98
N GLY A 251 24.97 4.57 24.38
CA GLY A 251 24.39 3.33 24.91
C GLY A 251 23.36 3.50 26.03
N LYS A 252 23.02 4.73 26.41
CA LYS A 252 21.99 5.03 27.43
C LYS A 252 20.72 5.59 26.75
N PRO A 253 19.50 5.15 27.12
CA PRO A 253 18.28 5.73 26.60
C PRO A 253 18.14 7.18 27.10
N VAL A 254 17.92 8.10 26.16
CA VAL A 254 17.69 9.52 26.43
C VAL A 254 16.39 9.94 25.72
N SER A 255 15.52 10.62 26.46
CA SER A 255 14.26 11.14 25.91
C SER A 255 14.50 12.45 25.15
N HIS A 256 13.99 12.52 23.91
CA HIS A 256 14.14 13.66 23.02
C HIS A 256 12.76 14.18 22.57
N ASP A 257 12.49 15.48 22.76
CA ASP A 257 11.28 16.12 22.22
C ASP A 257 11.41 16.30 20.71
N VAL A 258 10.59 15.56 19.96
CA VAL A 258 10.56 15.56 18.49
C VAL A 258 9.26 16.09 17.91
N THR A 259 8.46 16.80 18.73
CA THR A 259 7.13 17.31 18.38
C THR A 259 7.14 18.13 17.09
N GLN A 260 8.09 19.06 16.96
CA GLN A 260 8.18 19.94 15.79
C GLN A 260 8.66 19.20 14.57
N GLU A 261 9.66 18.34 14.73
CA GLU A 261 10.29 17.55 13.68
C GLU A 261 9.28 16.58 13.06
N LEU A 262 8.51 15.87 13.89
CA LEU A 262 7.49 14.93 13.43
C LEU A 262 6.37 15.66 12.68
N ARG A 263 5.86 16.76 13.24
CA ARG A 263 4.83 17.58 12.59
C ARG A 263 5.31 18.12 11.24
N GLN A 264 6.51 18.68 11.18
CA GLN A 264 7.09 19.20 9.93
C GLN A 264 7.22 18.10 8.89
N ALA A 265 7.68 16.92 9.29
CA ALA A 265 7.80 15.77 8.41
C ALA A 265 6.43 15.33 7.87
N CYS A 266 5.42 15.17 8.74
CA CYS A 266 4.07 14.79 8.32
C CYS A 266 3.41 15.83 7.40
N ARG A 267 3.65 17.13 7.61
CA ARG A 267 3.12 18.19 6.75
C ARG A 267 3.77 18.24 5.37
N SER A 268 4.94 17.62 5.20
CA SER A 268 5.69 17.68 3.93
C SER A 268 4.97 17.10 2.72
N ILE A 269 3.98 16.23 2.93
CA ILE A 269 3.18 15.63 1.84
C ILE A 269 1.97 16.48 1.43
N VAL A 270 1.50 17.38 2.30
CA VAL A 270 0.25 18.13 2.10
C VAL A 270 0.26 19.00 0.85
N PRO A 271 1.32 19.76 0.53
CA PRO A 271 1.34 20.64 -0.67
C PRO A 271 1.13 19.88 -1.97
N GLU A 272 1.71 18.68 -2.12
CA GLU A 272 1.55 17.88 -3.33
C GLU A 272 0.16 17.25 -3.44
N ILE A 273 -0.42 16.81 -2.33
CA ILE A 273 -1.79 16.32 -2.28
C ILE A 273 -2.75 17.43 -2.75
N VAL A 274 -2.62 18.63 -2.19
CA VAL A 274 -3.48 19.76 -2.55
C VAL A 274 -3.27 20.19 -4.02
N THR A 275 -2.03 20.15 -4.52
CA THR A 275 -1.74 20.41 -5.93
C THR A 275 -2.42 19.38 -6.84
N GLY A 276 -2.36 18.10 -6.50
CA GLY A 276 -3.05 17.04 -7.24
C GLY A 276 -4.58 17.21 -7.23
N ILE A 277 -5.16 17.54 -6.06
CA ILE A 277 -6.61 17.82 -5.94
C ILE A 277 -6.99 18.98 -6.88
N LYS A 278 -6.22 20.07 -6.86
CA LYS A 278 -6.46 21.24 -7.74
C LYS A 278 -6.42 20.86 -9.21
N ALA A 279 -5.42 20.10 -9.63
CA ALA A 279 -5.26 19.70 -11.02
C ALA A 279 -6.45 18.85 -11.49
N LEU A 280 -6.82 17.81 -10.74
CA LEU A 280 -7.94 16.93 -11.10
C LEU A 280 -9.30 17.66 -11.11
N ILE A 281 -9.49 18.67 -10.25
CA ILE A 281 -10.72 19.46 -10.22
C ILE A 281 -10.73 20.48 -11.38
N ALA A 282 -9.61 21.17 -11.62
CA ALA A 282 -9.55 22.23 -12.65
C ALA A 282 -9.75 21.68 -14.08
N GLU A 283 -9.27 20.47 -14.35
CA GLU A 283 -9.43 19.81 -15.65
C GLU A 283 -10.79 19.12 -15.82
N PHE A 284 -11.65 19.14 -14.79
CA PHE A 284 -12.96 18.53 -14.85
C PHE A 284 -14.02 19.53 -15.33
N ASP A 285 -15.10 18.99 -15.89
CA ASP A 285 -16.25 19.79 -16.33
C ASP A 285 -16.74 20.71 -15.20
N PRO A 286 -16.83 22.03 -15.44
CA PRO A 286 -17.17 23.03 -14.42
C PRO A 286 -18.43 22.74 -13.62
N GLU A 287 -19.43 22.14 -14.25
CA GLU A 287 -20.71 21.81 -13.60
C GLU A 287 -20.54 20.75 -12.51
N PHE A 288 -19.55 19.85 -12.64
CA PHE A 288 -19.30 18.75 -11.71
C PHE A 288 -18.20 19.04 -10.68
N GLN A 289 -17.41 20.09 -10.84
CA GLN A 289 -16.31 20.45 -9.92
C GLN A 289 -16.78 20.62 -8.46
N ARG A 290 -18.00 21.17 -8.27
CA ARG A 290 -18.56 21.36 -6.93
C ARG A 290 -18.81 20.01 -6.24
N GLY A 291 -19.22 19.00 -6.97
CA GLY A 291 -19.41 17.63 -6.45
C GLY A 291 -18.11 17.05 -5.94
N LEU A 292 -17.04 17.12 -6.74
CA LEU A 292 -15.71 16.65 -6.35
C LEU A 292 -15.18 17.34 -5.09
N LYS A 293 -15.29 18.69 -4.99
CA LYS A 293 -14.85 19.45 -3.81
C LYS A 293 -15.55 19.02 -2.51
N ARG A 294 -16.77 18.49 -2.62
CA ARG A 294 -17.58 18.07 -1.47
C ARG A 294 -17.35 16.62 -1.04
N ASN A 295 -16.69 15.84 -1.88
CA ASN A 295 -16.58 14.39 -1.70
C ASN A 295 -15.13 13.92 -1.96
N VAL A 296 -14.22 14.43 -1.14
CA VAL A 296 -12.81 13.98 -1.12
C VAL A 296 -12.65 12.93 -0.04
N ILE A 297 -12.16 11.76 -0.41
CA ILE A 297 -12.06 10.57 0.46
C ILE A 297 -10.59 10.23 0.65
N LEU A 298 -10.14 10.15 1.90
CA LEU A 298 -8.82 9.67 2.25
C LEU A 298 -8.85 8.18 2.59
N ALA A 299 -7.94 7.44 1.99
CA ALA A 299 -7.67 6.03 2.24
C ALA A 299 -6.16 5.78 2.44
N GLY A 300 -5.78 4.53 2.64
CA GLY A 300 -4.40 4.12 2.91
C GLY A 300 -3.93 4.48 4.31
N GLY A 301 -2.79 3.90 4.70
CA GLY A 301 -2.23 4.05 6.05
C GLY A 301 -1.94 5.50 6.46
N GLY A 302 -1.55 6.35 5.50
CA GLY A 302 -1.25 7.76 5.74
C GLY A 302 -2.48 8.60 6.07
N SER A 303 -3.69 8.17 5.74
CA SER A 303 -4.93 8.87 6.09
C SER A 303 -5.18 8.93 7.62
N GLN A 304 -4.49 8.07 8.37
CA GLN A 304 -4.56 8.02 9.83
C GLN A 304 -3.72 9.11 10.53
N ILE A 305 -2.91 9.88 9.80
CA ILE A 305 -2.15 11.00 10.37
C ILE A 305 -3.11 11.98 11.03
N VAL A 306 -2.96 12.17 12.35
CA VAL A 306 -3.87 12.99 13.16
C VAL A 306 -3.89 14.44 12.66
N GLY A 307 -5.08 14.94 12.33
CA GLY A 307 -5.29 16.29 11.82
C GLY A 307 -5.12 16.46 10.31
N LEU A 308 -4.61 15.46 9.56
CA LEU A 308 -4.35 15.56 8.11
C LEU A 308 -5.59 15.95 7.31
N ARG A 309 -6.75 15.36 7.63
CA ARG A 309 -8.02 15.70 7.00
C ARG A 309 -8.34 17.19 7.08
N LYS A 310 -8.24 17.76 8.27
CA LYS A 310 -8.52 19.19 8.50
C LYS A 310 -7.49 20.09 7.83
N GLU A 311 -6.23 19.67 7.79
CA GLU A 311 -5.15 20.39 7.12
C GLU A 311 -5.41 20.48 5.61
N ILE A 312 -5.80 19.37 4.98
CA ILE A 312 -6.18 19.35 3.55
C ILE A 312 -7.42 20.20 3.30
N GLU A 313 -8.46 20.10 4.13
CA GLU A 313 -9.67 20.93 4.03
C GLU A 313 -9.35 22.44 4.11
N SER A 314 -8.44 22.85 5.02
CA SER A 314 -8.01 24.24 5.15
C SER A 314 -7.34 24.74 3.87
N HIS A 315 -6.40 23.98 3.34
CA HIS A 315 -5.73 24.34 2.09
C HIS A 315 -6.67 24.32 0.87
N MET A 316 -7.63 23.39 0.82
CA MET A 316 -8.68 23.41 -0.21
C MET A 316 -9.56 24.66 -0.09
N LYS A 317 -9.91 25.07 1.12
CA LYS A 317 -10.70 26.30 1.34
C LYS A 317 -9.94 27.54 0.86
N GLU A 318 -8.66 27.64 1.16
CA GLU A 318 -7.80 28.75 0.74
C GLU A 318 -7.63 28.81 -0.78
N THR A 319 -7.43 27.66 -1.43
CA THR A 319 -7.05 27.60 -2.85
C THR A 319 -8.23 27.37 -3.79
N LEU A 320 -9.29 26.70 -3.36
CA LEU A 320 -10.46 26.30 -4.17
C LEU A 320 -11.77 26.92 -3.66
N GLY A 321 -11.71 27.74 -2.60
CA GLY A 321 -12.85 28.37 -1.96
C GLY A 321 -13.69 27.44 -1.09
N TYR A 322 -13.56 26.14 -1.22
CA TYR A 322 -14.29 25.11 -0.47
C TYR A 322 -13.63 23.75 -0.59
N GLY A 323 -13.73 22.93 0.45
CA GLY A 323 -13.36 21.52 0.43
C GLY A 323 -14.00 20.78 1.60
N ARG A 324 -14.43 19.54 1.38
CA ARG A 324 -14.83 18.60 2.42
C ARG A 324 -14.08 17.29 2.22
N VAL A 325 -13.38 16.87 3.24
CA VAL A 325 -12.56 15.67 3.26
C VAL A 325 -13.09 14.70 4.31
N THR A 326 -13.25 13.44 3.97
CA THR A 326 -13.59 12.35 4.89
C THR A 326 -12.54 11.26 4.80
N ALA A 327 -12.33 10.50 5.87
CA ALA A 327 -11.46 9.32 5.86
C ALA A 327 -12.33 8.06 5.90
N VAL A 328 -11.89 7.01 5.24
CA VAL A 328 -12.51 5.69 5.33
C VAL A 328 -12.33 5.11 6.74
N GLU A 329 -13.25 4.26 7.18
CA GLU A 329 -13.22 3.67 8.53
C GLU A 329 -12.06 2.68 8.70
N GLU A 330 -11.80 1.84 7.70
CA GLU A 330 -10.74 0.83 7.71
C GLU A 330 -9.70 1.11 6.61
N PRO A 331 -8.87 2.15 6.77
CA PRO A 331 -8.02 2.64 5.68
C PRO A 331 -6.99 1.63 5.17
N LEU A 332 -6.55 0.69 5.99
CA LEU A 332 -5.60 -0.35 5.60
C LEU A 332 -6.24 -1.43 4.71
N TYR A 333 -7.53 -1.67 4.88
CA TYR A 333 -8.25 -2.70 4.13
C TYR A 333 -9.07 -2.15 2.96
N ALA A 334 -9.23 -0.85 2.85
CA ALA A 334 -10.14 -0.23 1.88
C ALA A 334 -9.84 -0.66 0.43
N GLY A 335 -8.58 -0.69 0.02
CA GLY A 335 -8.15 -1.15 -1.29
C GLY A 335 -8.43 -2.63 -1.53
N ALA A 336 -8.01 -3.49 -0.58
CA ALA A 336 -8.23 -4.93 -0.69
C ALA A 336 -9.73 -5.31 -0.65
N ASN A 337 -10.53 -4.67 0.21
CA ASN A 337 -11.98 -4.88 0.26
C ASN A 337 -12.66 -4.48 -1.05
N GLY A 338 -12.25 -3.36 -1.65
CA GLY A 338 -12.79 -2.91 -2.93
C GLY A 338 -12.38 -3.82 -4.09
N ALA A 339 -11.15 -4.28 -4.10
CA ALA A 339 -10.64 -5.26 -5.04
C ALA A 339 -11.40 -6.60 -4.92
N LEU A 340 -11.65 -7.08 -3.69
CA LEU A 340 -12.46 -8.28 -3.44
C LEU A 340 -13.89 -8.09 -3.96
N ARG A 341 -14.50 -6.95 -3.68
CA ARG A 341 -15.86 -6.68 -4.18
C ARG A 341 -15.91 -6.73 -5.71
N LEU A 342 -14.94 -6.12 -6.38
CA LEU A 342 -14.85 -6.19 -7.84
C LEU A 342 -14.65 -7.64 -8.30
N ALA A 343 -13.80 -8.44 -7.64
CA ALA A 343 -13.60 -9.84 -7.99
C ALA A 343 -14.90 -10.65 -7.94
N LYS A 344 -15.76 -10.38 -6.95
CA LYS A 344 -17.08 -11.02 -6.79
C LYS A 344 -18.12 -10.54 -7.80
N ASP A 345 -18.08 -9.26 -8.16
CA ASP A 345 -19.06 -8.66 -9.08
C ASP A 345 -18.72 -8.94 -10.56
N MET A 346 -17.48 -9.37 -10.85
CA MET A 346 -17.01 -9.66 -12.20
C MET A 346 -17.67 -10.92 -12.76
N PRO A 347 -18.35 -10.85 -13.94
CA PRO A 347 -18.93 -12.02 -14.59
C PRO A 347 -17.88 -13.06 -14.96
N ASN A 348 -18.25 -14.34 -14.94
CA ASN A 348 -17.33 -15.45 -15.26
C ASN A 348 -16.71 -15.31 -16.66
N GLU A 349 -17.45 -14.81 -17.64
CA GLU A 349 -17.02 -14.64 -19.03
C GLU A 349 -15.79 -13.70 -19.12
N TYR A 350 -15.70 -12.68 -18.27
CA TYR A 350 -14.52 -11.78 -18.22
C TYR A 350 -13.31 -12.46 -17.63
N TRP A 351 -13.48 -13.34 -16.64
CA TRP A 351 -12.39 -14.15 -16.10
C TRP A 351 -11.85 -15.11 -17.16
N ASP A 352 -12.73 -15.75 -17.95
CA ASP A 352 -12.34 -16.65 -19.04
C ASP A 352 -11.55 -15.91 -20.15
N GLU A 353 -11.92 -14.65 -20.48
CA GLU A 353 -11.18 -13.81 -21.40
C GLU A 353 -9.78 -13.44 -20.87
N VAL A 354 -9.64 -13.13 -19.60
CA VAL A 354 -8.35 -12.82 -18.96
C VAL A 354 -7.42 -14.02 -19.03
N THR A 355 -7.92 -15.22 -18.72
CA THR A 355 -7.17 -16.49 -18.77
C THR A 355 -6.75 -16.86 -20.18
N SER A 356 -7.60 -16.61 -21.18
CA SER A 356 -7.32 -16.94 -22.59
C SER A 356 -6.26 -16.03 -23.24
N LYS A 357 -6.14 -14.76 -22.79
CA LYS A 357 -5.15 -13.79 -23.27
C LYS A 357 -3.80 -13.90 -22.55
N GLY A 358 -3.71 -14.63 -21.46
CA GLY A 358 -2.48 -14.86 -20.69
C GLY A 358 -1.69 -16.12 -21.08
N LYS A 359 -2.26 -16.95 -21.96
CA LYS A 359 -1.59 -18.11 -22.60
C LYS A 359 -1.09 -17.72 -23.98
#